data_f1b0ea90fccf591a6db72e6c6c6cafb7
#
_entry.id   f1b0ea90fccf591a6db72e6c6c6cafb7
#
_cell.length_a   1.000
_cell.length_b   1.000
_cell.length_c   1.000
_cell.angle_alpha   90.00
_cell.angle_beta   90.00
_cell.angle_gamma   90.00
#
_symmetry.space_group_name_H-M   'P 1'
#
loop_
_entity.id
_entity.type
_entity.pdbx_description
1 polymer ?
#
loop_
_entity_poly.entity_id
_entity_poly.type
_entity_poly.pdbx_seq_one_letter_code
_entity_poly.pdbx_strand_id
1 'polypeptide(L)'
;LGEDELKQLALGKRRTINVALVGNPNCGKTSLFNIASGSHEHVGNYSGVTVDAKEGYFDFQGYHFRIVDLPGTYSLSAYSPEEIYVRRHIINETPDIIINVVDSSNLERNLYLTTQLIDMNVRMVIALNMYDELEASGNTLDYVKLSQLFGVPMLPTVSRSGKGIEQLFHVIINIYEGGDFLDHKGRMRSEILSDLRSWHQEYVPDHDFGSHKEEIEQPRGFYRHIHINHGPELERSIEEVKRVISVNENIRHKYSTRFLAIKLLENDEDLKKIVEELPNGKEILAVRDREEARIAEVVNEEDRKSVV
;
A
#
# COMPACT_ATOMS: atom_id res chain seq x y z
N LEU A 1 -27.64 -29.07 -16.04
CA LEU A 1 -26.90 -27.97 -16.66
C LEU A 1 -25.74 -28.58 -17.44
N GLY A 2 -25.69 -28.35 -18.75
CA GLY A 2 -24.62 -28.87 -19.61
C GLY A 2 -23.28 -28.16 -19.31
N GLU A 3 -22.15 -28.81 -19.67
CA GLU A 3 -20.81 -28.17 -19.49
C GLU A 3 -20.69 -26.80 -20.16
N ASP A 4 -21.44 -26.59 -21.26
CA ASP A 4 -21.47 -25.29 -21.94
C ASP A 4 -22.29 -24.23 -21.19
N GLU A 5 -23.36 -24.62 -20.49
CA GLU A 5 -24.11 -23.70 -19.60
C GLU A 5 -23.33 -23.35 -18.36
N LEU A 6 -22.55 -24.30 -17.81
CA LEU A 6 -21.62 -24.02 -16.69
C LEU A 6 -20.45 -23.13 -17.12
N LYS A 7 -19.93 -23.30 -18.35
CA LYS A 7 -18.93 -22.41 -18.92
C LYS A 7 -19.48 -21.02 -19.18
N GLN A 8 -20.71 -20.88 -19.72
CA GLN A 8 -21.36 -19.59 -19.91
C GLN A 8 -21.71 -18.90 -18.58
N LEU A 9 -22.12 -19.63 -17.55
CA LEU A 9 -22.32 -19.13 -16.19
C LEU A 9 -20.98 -18.72 -15.52
N ALA A 10 -19.90 -19.45 -15.78
CA ALA A 10 -18.56 -19.08 -15.31
C ALA A 10 -17.97 -17.86 -16.07
N LEU A 11 -18.24 -17.76 -17.37
CA LEU A 11 -17.89 -16.60 -18.20
C LEU A 11 -18.81 -15.38 -17.95
N GLY A 12 -20.04 -15.60 -17.47
CA GLY A 12 -21.00 -14.54 -17.14
C GLY A 12 -20.84 -13.94 -15.75
N LYS A 13 -20.09 -14.55 -14.85
CA LYS A 13 -19.67 -13.90 -13.59
C LYS A 13 -18.50 -12.99 -13.91
N ARG A 14 -18.79 -11.70 -14.18
CA ARG A 14 -17.79 -10.66 -14.21
C ARG A 14 -16.97 -10.76 -12.93
N ARG A 15 -15.64 -10.91 -13.07
CA ARG A 15 -14.76 -10.92 -11.92
C ARG A 15 -14.77 -9.51 -11.32
N THR A 16 -15.20 -9.39 -10.08
CA THR A 16 -15.20 -8.12 -9.36
C THR A 16 -13.84 -7.92 -8.70
N ILE A 17 -13.24 -6.75 -8.91
CA ILE A 17 -12.01 -6.32 -8.24
C ILE A 17 -12.38 -5.20 -7.26
N ASN A 18 -12.16 -5.44 -5.96
CA ASN A 18 -12.42 -4.46 -4.91
C ASN A 18 -11.16 -3.62 -4.69
N VAL A 19 -11.29 -2.32 -4.90
CA VAL A 19 -10.18 -1.36 -4.81
C VAL A 19 -10.48 -0.32 -3.74
N ALA A 20 -9.51 -0.03 -2.87
CA ALA A 20 -9.58 1.09 -1.95
C ALA A 20 -8.56 2.16 -2.34
N LEU A 21 -9.01 3.43 -2.42
CA LEU A 21 -8.14 4.59 -2.58
C LEU A 21 -7.67 5.08 -1.22
N VAL A 22 -6.37 5.14 -1.03
CA VAL A 22 -5.72 5.64 0.17
C VAL A 22 -4.74 6.74 -0.22
N GLY A 23 -4.58 7.75 0.57
CA GLY A 23 -3.60 8.82 0.30
C GLY A 23 -3.78 10.01 1.22
N ASN A 24 -2.81 10.90 1.20
CA ASN A 24 -2.82 12.12 2.00
C ASN A 24 -3.97 13.05 1.60
N PRO A 25 -4.44 13.93 2.50
CA PRO A 25 -5.34 14.99 2.11
C PRO A 25 -4.78 15.81 0.94
N ASN A 26 -5.63 16.15 -0.03
CA ASN A 26 -5.31 16.96 -1.21
C ASN A 26 -4.34 16.32 -2.23
N CYS A 27 -4.02 15.04 -2.14
CA CYS A 27 -3.21 14.34 -3.15
C CYS A 27 -3.96 14.05 -4.47
N GLY A 28 -5.22 14.49 -4.60
CA GLY A 28 -6.04 14.28 -5.81
C GLY A 28 -6.78 12.94 -5.84
N LYS A 29 -6.91 12.26 -4.71
CA LYS A 29 -7.59 10.97 -4.57
C LYS A 29 -9.03 10.99 -5.06
N THR A 30 -9.84 11.95 -4.61
CA THR A 30 -11.23 12.13 -5.06
C THR A 30 -11.34 12.48 -6.55
N SER A 31 -10.36 13.19 -7.11
CA SER A 31 -10.31 13.44 -8.55
C SER A 31 -10.08 12.16 -9.35
N LEU A 32 -9.18 11.28 -8.87
CA LEU A 32 -8.95 9.96 -9.44
C LEU A 32 -10.22 9.11 -9.36
N PHE A 33 -10.87 9.10 -8.18
CA PHE A 33 -12.13 8.40 -7.97
C PHE A 33 -13.21 8.84 -8.97
N ASN A 34 -13.42 10.15 -9.11
CA ASN A 34 -14.45 10.70 -9.99
C ASN A 34 -14.22 10.36 -11.47
N ILE A 35 -12.96 10.36 -11.92
CA ILE A 35 -12.63 9.96 -13.30
C ILE A 35 -12.84 8.47 -13.52
N ALA A 36 -12.44 7.63 -12.55
CA ALA A 36 -12.57 6.19 -12.66
C ALA A 36 -14.03 5.73 -12.63
N SER A 37 -14.81 6.24 -11.65
CA SER A 37 -16.21 5.83 -11.45
C SER A 37 -17.20 6.51 -12.41
N GLY A 38 -16.82 7.63 -13.02
CA GLY A 38 -17.71 8.42 -13.88
C GLY A 38 -18.93 8.94 -13.11
N SER A 39 -20.13 8.79 -13.71
CA SER A 39 -21.41 9.25 -13.11
C SER A 39 -22.08 8.20 -12.20
N HIS A 40 -21.44 7.09 -11.91
CA HIS A 40 -22.00 5.97 -11.13
C HIS A 40 -21.53 6.00 -9.66
N GLU A 41 -21.72 7.13 -9.00
CA GLU A 41 -21.38 7.30 -7.58
C GLU A 41 -22.55 6.88 -6.68
N HIS A 42 -22.26 6.13 -5.63
CA HIS A 42 -23.13 5.99 -4.47
C HIS A 42 -22.39 6.47 -3.22
N VAL A 43 -22.96 7.47 -2.56
CA VAL A 43 -22.48 7.92 -1.25
C VAL A 43 -22.99 6.93 -0.21
N GLY A 44 -22.14 6.05 0.28
CA GLY A 44 -22.43 5.13 1.36
C GLY A 44 -21.99 5.73 2.69
N ASN A 45 -22.96 6.08 3.57
CA ASN A 45 -22.66 6.39 4.97
C ASN A 45 -22.50 5.05 5.70
N TYR A 46 -21.28 4.69 6.06
CA TYR A 46 -21.08 3.54 6.92
C TYR A 46 -21.55 3.86 8.34
N SER A 47 -22.47 3.04 8.86
CA SER A 47 -23.07 3.22 10.18
C SER A 47 -22.01 3.16 11.29
N GLY A 48 -21.91 4.24 12.07
CA GLY A 48 -21.12 4.29 13.30
C GLY A 48 -19.91 5.20 13.32
N VAL A 49 -19.57 5.87 12.21
CA VAL A 49 -18.49 6.86 12.14
C VAL A 49 -18.96 8.06 11.30
N THR A 50 -18.66 9.28 11.76
CA THR A 50 -18.99 10.54 11.07
C THR A 50 -18.04 10.81 9.87
N VAL A 51 -17.54 9.77 9.22
CA VAL A 51 -16.54 9.87 8.16
C VAL A 51 -17.15 9.35 6.87
N ASP A 52 -17.22 10.20 5.84
CA ASP A 52 -17.80 9.87 4.55
C ASP A 52 -16.78 9.14 3.67
N ALA A 53 -17.06 7.88 3.35
CA ALA A 53 -16.40 7.17 2.25
C ALA A 53 -17.34 7.13 1.05
N LYS A 54 -16.82 7.38 -0.14
CA LYS A 54 -17.57 7.30 -1.40
C LYS A 54 -17.28 5.96 -2.06
N GLU A 55 -18.32 5.36 -2.60
CA GLU A 55 -18.22 4.10 -3.33
C GLU A 55 -18.68 4.30 -4.77
N GLY A 56 -17.93 3.76 -5.72
CA GLY A 56 -18.23 3.85 -7.14
C GLY A 56 -17.97 2.51 -7.84
N TYR A 57 -18.60 2.37 -9.01
CA TYR A 57 -18.53 1.15 -9.81
C TYR A 57 -18.27 1.50 -11.26
N PHE A 58 -17.45 0.70 -11.95
CA PHE A 58 -17.24 0.80 -13.38
C PHE A 58 -16.74 -0.53 -13.95
N ASP A 59 -16.89 -0.67 -15.27
CA ASP A 59 -16.40 -1.82 -16.00
C ASP A 59 -15.16 -1.43 -16.81
N PHE A 60 -14.11 -2.25 -16.72
CA PHE A 60 -12.90 -2.07 -17.50
C PHE A 60 -12.34 -3.43 -17.91
N GLN A 61 -12.11 -3.63 -19.21
CA GLN A 61 -11.54 -4.86 -19.80
C GLN A 61 -12.14 -6.18 -19.30
N GLY A 62 -13.47 -6.21 -19.17
CA GLY A 62 -14.19 -7.41 -18.76
C GLY A 62 -14.24 -7.65 -17.25
N TYR A 63 -13.62 -6.78 -16.46
CA TYR A 63 -13.71 -6.76 -14.99
C TYR A 63 -14.72 -5.73 -14.53
N HIS A 64 -15.39 -6.04 -13.42
CA HIS A 64 -16.23 -5.11 -12.68
C HIS A 64 -15.43 -4.56 -11.50
N PHE A 65 -15.16 -3.27 -11.48
CA PHE A 65 -14.43 -2.62 -10.39
C PHE A 65 -15.42 -2.03 -9.38
N ARG A 66 -15.19 -2.33 -8.12
CA ARG A 66 -15.76 -1.62 -6.98
C ARG A 66 -14.64 -0.78 -6.37
N ILE A 67 -14.77 0.53 -6.43
CA ILE A 67 -13.76 1.46 -5.93
C ILE A 67 -14.31 2.25 -4.74
N VAL A 68 -13.54 2.36 -3.66
CA VAL A 68 -13.91 3.09 -2.45
C VAL A 68 -12.91 4.21 -2.22
N ASP A 69 -13.40 5.48 -2.20
CA ASP A 69 -12.60 6.65 -1.83
C ASP A 69 -12.59 6.80 -0.31
N LEU A 70 -11.49 6.40 0.32
CA LEU A 70 -11.33 6.52 1.77
C LEU A 70 -10.92 7.94 2.16
N PRO A 71 -11.19 8.37 3.40
CA PRO A 71 -10.73 9.67 3.89
C PRO A 71 -9.25 9.89 3.71
N GLY A 72 -8.85 11.16 3.45
CA GLY A 72 -7.43 11.52 3.40
C GLY A 72 -6.77 11.41 4.76
N THR A 73 -5.64 10.73 4.83
CA THR A 73 -4.89 10.57 6.06
C THR A 73 -3.38 10.63 5.80
N TYR A 74 -2.61 11.09 6.78
CA TYR A 74 -1.15 11.13 6.71
C TYR A 74 -0.48 9.88 7.29
N SER A 75 -1.22 9.12 8.11
CA SER A 75 -0.73 7.90 8.74
C SER A 75 -1.86 6.91 9.00
N LEU A 76 -1.52 5.70 9.42
CA LEU A 76 -2.46 4.68 9.90
C LEU A 76 -2.37 4.48 11.42
N SER A 77 -1.88 5.50 12.13
CA SER A 77 -1.87 5.55 13.58
C SER A 77 -3.27 5.84 14.11
N ALA A 78 -3.57 5.55 15.39
CA ALA A 78 -4.91 5.70 15.94
C ALA A 78 -5.15 7.09 16.55
N TYR A 79 -4.60 8.15 15.96
CA TYR A 79 -4.72 9.50 16.51
C TYR A 79 -5.96 10.26 16.05
N SER A 80 -6.44 9.98 14.83
CA SER A 80 -7.65 10.61 14.31
C SER A 80 -8.72 9.59 13.94
N PRO A 81 -10.01 10.00 13.92
CA PRO A 81 -11.10 9.14 13.46
C PRO A 81 -10.89 8.65 12.02
N GLU A 82 -10.33 9.49 11.14
CA GLU A 82 -10.04 9.18 9.74
C GLU A 82 -8.97 8.08 9.64
N GLU A 83 -7.88 8.18 10.42
CA GLU A 83 -6.80 7.17 10.46
C GLU A 83 -7.33 5.82 10.93
N ILE A 84 -8.12 5.82 12.00
CA ILE A 84 -8.76 4.61 12.54
C ILE A 84 -9.69 4.01 11.48
N TYR A 85 -10.49 4.84 10.80
CA TYR A 85 -11.42 4.39 9.79
C TYR A 85 -10.70 3.74 8.61
N VAL A 86 -9.70 4.41 8.03
CA VAL A 86 -8.90 3.89 6.91
C VAL A 86 -8.25 2.56 7.29
N ARG A 87 -7.61 2.49 8.44
CA ARG A 87 -6.99 1.27 8.94
C ARG A 87 -7.99 0.12 9.10
N ARG A 88 -9.13 0.37 9.74
CA ARG A 88 -10.19 -0.63 9.94
C ARG A 88 -10.81 -1.08 8.62
N HIS A 89 -10.99 -0.17 7.68
CA HIS A 89 -11.49 -0.52 6.35
C HIS A 89 -10.55 -1.50 5.66
N ILE A 90 -9.24 -1.20 5.62
CA ILE A 90 -8.23 -2.07 5.01
C ILE A 90 -8.24 -3.46 5.65
N ILE A 91 -8.32 -3.53 6.98
CA ILE A 91 -8.24 -4.79 7.73
C ILE A 91 -9.53 -5.62 7.64
N ASN A 92 -10.69 -4.98 7.68
CA ASN A 92 -11.98 -5.67 7.76
C ASN A 92 -12.59 -5.96 6.40
N GLU A 93 -12.49 -5.02 5.45
CA GLU A 93 -13.02 -5.17 4.09
C GLU A 93 -12.06 -5.91 3.18
N THR A 94 -10.76 -5.97 3.55
CA THR A 94 -9.71 -6.69 2.81
C THR A 94 -9.79 -6.46 1.30
N PRO A 95 -9.62 -5.20 0.82
CA PRO A 95 -9.68 -4.91 -0.60
C PRO A 95 -8.65 -5.76 -1.37
N ASP A 96 -8.99 -6.15 -2.60
CA ASP A 96 -8.10 -6.95 -3.44
C ASP A 96 -6.81 -6.19 -3.72
N ILE A 97 -6.93 -4.87 -3.96
CA ILE A 97 -5.79 -3.97 -4.23
C ILE A 97 -6.06 -2.60 -3.63
N ILE A 98 -5.02 -1.98 -3.08
CA ILE A 98 -5.02 -0.59 -2.64
C ILE A 98 -4.34 0.28 -3.71
N ILE A 99 -4.98 1.37 -4.10
CA ILE A 99 -4.31 2.46 -4.82
C ILE A 99 -3.88 3.50 -3.80
N ASN A 100 -2.58 3.58 -3.55
CA ASN A 100 -2.01 4.65 -2.76
C ASN A 100 -1.75 5.85 -3.65
N VAL A 101 -2.58 6.89 -3.51
CA VAL A 101 -2.46 8.13 -4.28
C VAL A 101 -1.47 9.06 -3.58
N VAL A 102 -0.40 9.37 -4.28
CA VAL A 102 0.74 10.16 -3.78
C VAL A 102 0.87 11.43 -4.59
N ASP A 103 1.00 12.57 -3.94
CA ASP A 103 1.34 13.83 -4.57
C ASP A 103 2.83 13.82 -4.97
N SER A 104 3.10 13.78 -6.27
CA SER A 104 4.46 13.70 -6.83
C SER A 104 5.27 14.96 -6.57
N SER A 105 4.62 16.12 -6.41
CA SER A 105 5.28 17.38 -6.11
C SER A 105 5.75 17.48 -4.65
N ASN A 106 5.21 16.61 -3.77
CA ASN A 106 5.51 16.59 -2.33
C ASN A 106 5.71 15.15 -1.82
N LEU A 107 6.63 14.44 -2.47
CA LEU A 107 6.80 12.99 -2.32
C LEU A 107 7.17 12.59 -0.89
N GLU A 108 8.12 13.27 -0.26
CA GLU A 108 8.62 12.92 1.07
C GLU A 108 7.50 12.81 2.11
N ARG A 109 6.61 13.79 2.15
CA ARG A 109 5.47 13.79 3.08
C ARG A 109 4.49 12.65 2.82
N ASN A 110 4.33 12.26 1.56
CA ASN A 110 3.37 11.23 1.16
C ASN A 110 3.91 9.80 1.39
N LEU A 111 5.22 9.62 1.33
CA LEU A 111 5.84 8.30 1.48
C LEU A 111 5.70 7.73 2.91
N TYR A 112 5.46 8.54 3.93
CA TYR A 112 5.25 8.03 5.29
C TYR A 112 4.04 7.09 5.37
N LEU A 113 2.91 7.46 4.79
CA LEU A 113 1.74 6.59 4.69
C LEU A 113 2.04 5.34 3.85
N THR A 114 2.79 5.51 2.76
CA THR A 114 3.22 4.41 1.89
C THR A 114 4.01 3.35 2.67
N THR A 115 4.94 3.77 3.53
CA THR A 115 5.74 2.83 4.34
C THR A 115 4.87 2.01 5.28
N GLN A 116 3.85 2.62 5.87
CA GLN A 116 2.92 1.92 6.76
C GLN A 116 2.03 0.92 6.00
N LEU A 117 1.62 1.24 4.77
CA LEU A 117 0.91 0.30 3.91
C LEU A 117 1.78 -0.90 3.51
N ILE A 118 3.07 -0.67 3.26
CA ILE A 118 4.05 -1.74 3.02
C ILE A 118 4.15 -2.66 4.24
N ASP A 119 4.26 -2.10 5.44
CA ASP A 119 4.32 -2.88 6.69
C ASP A 119 3.03 -3.66 6.97
N MET A 120 1.87 -3.15 6.52
CA MET A 120 0.59 -3.89 6.55
C MET A 120 0.58 -5.07 5.58
N ASN A 121 1.55 -5.16 4.69
CA ASN A 121 1.66 -6.25 3.71
C ASN A 121 0.43 -6.39 2.80
N VAL A 122 -0.14 -5.28 2.39
CA VAL A 122 -1.28 -5.22 1.48
C VAL A 122 -0.83 -5.19 0.02
N ARG A 123 -1.62 -5.77 -0.87
CA ARG A 123 -1.39 -5.61 -2.32
C ARG A 123 -1.72 -4.18 -2.69
N MET A 124 -0.76 -3.46 -3.26
CA MET A 124 -0.98 -2.07 -3.65
C MET A 124 -0.24 -1.66 -4.90
N VAL A 125 -0.74 -0.59 -5.50
CA VAL A 125 -0.09 0.19 -6.55
C VAL A 125 -0.03 1.64 -6.10
N ILE A 126 1.02 2.35 -6.48
CA ILE A 126 1.18 3.78 -6.17
C ILE A 126 0.85 4.59 -7.41
N ALA A 127 -0.18 5.44 -7.30
CA ALA A 127 -0.48 6.45 -8.31
C ALA A 127 0.30 7.73 -7.94
N LEU A 128 1.35 8.02 -8.70
CA LEU A 128 2.13 9.26 -8.60
C LEU A 128 1.34 10.39 -9.27
N ASN A 129 0.40 10.95 -8.53
CA ASN A 129 -0.52 11.96 -9.04
C ASN A 129 0.11 13.36 -9.06
N MET A 130 -0.54 14.30 -9.76
CA MET A 130 0.01 15.64 -10.00
C MET A 130 1.39 15.61 -10.65
N TYR A 131 1.59 14.61 -11.51
CA TYR A 131 2.90 14.42 -12.16
C TYR A 131 3.25 15.56 -13.12
N ASP A 132 2.23 16.22 -13.70
CA ASP A 132 2.37 17.45 -14.48
C ASP A 132 2.95 18.62 -13.66
N GLU A 133 2.64 18.72 -12.38
CA GLU A 133 3.20 19.74 -11.48
C GLU A 133 4.69 19.46 -11.16
N LEU A 134 5.04 18.19 -10.98
CA LEU A 134 6.43 17.76 -10.82
C LEU A 134 7.24 18.15 -12.07
N GLU A 135 6.78 17.81 -13.27
CA GLU A 135 7.45 18.14 -14.53
C GLU A 135 7.54 19.65 -14.74
N ALA A 136 6.45 20.38 -14.46
CA ALA A 136 6.43 21.84 -14.58
C ALA A 136 7.45 22.53 -13.64
N SER A 137 7.80 21.89 -12.51
CA SER A 137 8.85 22.40 -11.61
C SER A 137 10.27 22.15 -12.11
N GLY A 138 10.44 21.45 -13.25
CA GLY A 138 11.73 21.05 -13.82
C GLY A 138 12.37 19.85 -13.13
N ASN A 139 11.63 19.17 -12.26
CA ASN A 139 12.10 17.97 -11.59
C ASN A 139 11.75 16.70 -12.37
N THR A 140 12.59 15.69 -12.25
CA THR A 140 12.37 14.36 -12.83
C THR A 140 12.40 13.31 -11.74
N LEU A 141 11.60 12.26 -11.89
CA LEU A 141 11.52 11.15 -10.95
C LEU A 141 11.72 9.82 -11.67
N ASP A 142 12.74 9.08 -11.30
CA ASP A 142 12.94 7.70 -11.76
C ASP A 142 12.00 6.75 -11.01
N TYR A 143 10.72 6.80 -11.37
CA TYR A 143 9.67 6.01 -10.73
C TYR A 143 9.81 4.50 -11.01
N VAL A 144 10.50 4.10 -12.09
CA VAL A 144 10.80 2.68 -12.36
C VAL A 144 11.78 2.14 -11.33
N LYS A 145 12.86 2.89 -11.06
CA LYS A 145 13.83 2.53 -10.05
C LYS A 145 13.21 2.56 -8.64
N LEU A 146 12.39 3.56 -8.35
CA LEU A 146 11.64 3.61 -7.10
C LEU A 146 10.69 2.42 -6.95
N SER A 147 9.95 2.03 -8.00
CA SER A 147 9.10 0.84 -7.98
C SER A 147 9.88 -0.42 -7.62
N GLN A 148 11.09 -0.57 -8.18
CA GLN A 148 11.98 -1.69 -7.86
C GLN A 148 12.49 -1.65 -6.41
N LEU A 149 12.85 -0.46 -5.91
CA LEU A 149 13.35 -0.29 -4.55
C LEU A 149 12.26 -0.54 -3.49
N PHE A 150 11.03 -0.12 -3.78
CA PHE A 150 9.89 -0.31 -2.87
C PHE A 150 9.17 -1.65 -3.07
N GLY A 151 9.47 -2.37 -4.17
CA GLY A 151 8.75 -3.59 -4.52
C GLY A 151 7.27 -3.38 -4.81
N VAL A 152 6.89 -2.16 -5.18
CA VAL A 152 5.52 -1.73 -5.43
C VAL A 152 5.46 -0.97 -6.75
N PRO A 153 4.52 -1.28 -7.67
CA PRO A 153 4.38 -0.53 -8.90
C PRO A 153 4.06 0.93 -8.62
N MET A 154 4.78 1.83 -9.28
CA MET A 154 4.53 3.26 -9.24
C MET A 154 4.25 3.76 -10.64
N LEU A 155 3.13 4.45 -10.84
CA LEU A 155 2.72 4.98 -12.13
C LEU A 155 2.43 6.47 -12.03
N PRO A 156 3.00 7.29 -12.91
CA PRO A 156 2.62 8.68 -13.05
C PRO A 156 1.15 8.80 -13.47
N THR A 157 0.44 9.71 -12.82
CA THR A 157 -0.96 10.03 -13.14
C THR A 157 -1.23 11.52 -13.04
N VAL A 158 -2.17 11.99 -13.84
CA VAL A 158 -2.71 13.35 -13.75
C VAL A 158 -4.23 13.22 -13.65
N SER A 159 -4.73 13.02 -12.44
CA SER A 159 -6.16 12.75 -12.21
C SER A 159 -7.08 13.80 -12.81
N ARG A 160 -6.67 15.07 -12.85
CA ARG A 160 -7.47 16.16 -13.43
C ARG A 160 -7.74 15.99 -14.94
N SER A 161 -6.81 15.39 -15.68
CA SER A 161 -6.94 15.15 -17.13
C SER A 161 -7.22 13.71 -17.51
N GLY A 162 -7.17 12.78 -16.54
CA GLY A 162 -7.31 11.33 -16.78
C GLY A 162 -6.05 10.64 -17.28
N LYS A 163 -4.94 11.37 -17.44
CA LYS A 163 -3.68 10.78 -17.90
C LYS A 163 -3.18 9.71 -16.93
N GLY A 164 -2.74 8.56 -17.46
CA GLY A 164 -2.18 7.44 -16.69
C GLY A 164 -3.23 6.60 -15.95
N ILE A 165 -4.50 6.96 -15.97
CA ILE A 165 -5.56 6.23 -15.24
C ILE A 165 -5.86 4.89 -15.88
N GLU A 166 -5.94 4.84 -17.21
CA GLU A 166 -6.15 3.57 -17.92
C GLU A 166 -5.01 2.60 -17.68
N GLN A 167 -3.76 3.05 -17.76
CA GLN A 167 -2.56 2.26 -17.48
C GLN A 167 -2.53 1.77 -16.03
N LEU A 168 -2.98 2.60 -15.09
CA LEU A 168 -3.10 2.21 -13.69
C LEU A 168 -4.03 1.00 -13.51
N PHE A 169 -5.19 1.00 -14.18
CA PHE A 169 -6.14 -0.11 -14.11
C PHE A 169 -5.64 -1.36 -14.85
N HIS A 170 -4.87 -1.21 -15.92
CA HIS A 170 -4.17 -2.34 -16.56
C HIS A 170 -3.20 -3.03 -15.58
N VAL A 171 -2.38 -2.25 -14.89
CA VAL A 171 -1.43 -2.79 -13.90
C VAL A 171 -2.19 -3.47 -12.75
N ILE A 172 -3.31 -2.91 -12.30
CA ILE A 172 -4.16 -3.52 -11.27
C ILE A 172 -4.67 -4.89 -11.71
N ILE A 173 -5.18 -5.02 -12.94
CA ILE A 173 -5.62 -6.31 -13.48
C ILE A 173 -4.46 -7.32 -13.50
N ASN A 174 -3.29 -6.91 -13.99
CA ASN A 174 -2.11 -7.77 -14.04
C ASN A 174 -1.69 -8.28 -12.65
N ILE A 175 -1.73 -7.42 -11.63
CA ILE A 175 -1.44 -7.80 -10.25
C ILE A 175 -2.53 -8.74 -9.71
N TYR A 176 -3.80 -8.45 -9.99
CA TYR A 176 -4.92 -9.26 -9.54
C TYR A 176 -4.85 -10.67 -10.12
N GLU A 177 -4.56 -10.82 -11.40
CA GLU A 177 -4.46 -12.11 -12.08
C GLU A 177 -3.17 -12.88 -11.78
N GLY A 178 -2.06 -12.18 -11.71
CA GLY A 178 -0.75 -12.79 -11.52
C GLY A 178 -0.35 -13.03 -10.07
N GLY A 179 -1.03 -12.42 -9.14
CA GLY A 179 -0.80 -12.55 -7.71
C GLY A 179 0.42 -11.82 -7.16
N ASP A 180 1.54 -11.78 -7.87
CA ASP A 180 2.79 -11.14 -7.43
C ASP A 180 3.29 -10.14 -8.47
N PHE A 181 3.73 -8.97 -8.01
CA PHE A 181 4.36 -7.92 -8.82
C PHE A 181 5.78 -8.29 -9.25
N LEU A 182 6.50 -8.96 -8.37
CA LEU A 182 7.86 -9.43 -8.63
C LEU A 182 7.87 -10.91 -9.06
N ASP A 183 8.82 -11.28 -9.91
CA ASP A 183 9.09 -12.66 -10.23
C ASP A 183 9.82 -13.38 -9.06
N HIS A 184 10.03 -14.69 -9.21
CA HIS A 184 10.75 -15.51 -8.23
C HIS A 184 12.22 -15.08 -7.98
N LYS A 185 12.74 -14.17 -8.79
CA LYS A 185 14.09 -13.57 -8.64
C LYS A 185 14.06 -12.16 -8.07
N GLY A 186 12.87 -11.67 -7.64
CA GLY A 186 12.69 -10.34 -7.12
C GLY A 186 12.73 -9.22 -8.18
N ARG A 187 12.57 -9.56 -9.47
CA ARG A 187 12.52 -8.59 -10.56
C ARG A 187 11.07 -8.29 -10.92
N MET A 188 10.82 -7.06 -11.35
CA MET A 188 9.52 -6.68 -11.90
C MET A 188 9.13 -7.58 -13.07
N ARG A 189 7.89 -8.08 -13.09
CA ARG A 189 7.39 -8.90 -14.19
C ARG A 189 7.42 -8.14 -15.51
N SER A 190 7.77 -8.84 -16.58
CA SER A 190 7.94 -8.24 -17.92
C SER A 190 6.71 -7.53 -18.43
N GLU A 191 5.53 -8.05 -18.12
CA GLU A 191 4.23 -7.47 -18.51
C GLU A 191 4.06 -6.08 -17.89
N ILE A 192 4.24 -5.98 -16.57
CA ILE A 192 4.13 -4.73 -15.82
C ILE A 192 5.19 -3.72 -16.26
N LEU A 193 6.42 -4.20 -16.48
CA LEU A 193 7.50 -3.35 -16.98
C LEU A 193 7.22 -2.84 -18.40
N SER A 194 6.57 -3.65 -19.24
CA SER A 194 6.13 -3.24 -20.58
C SER A 194 5.09 -2.14 -20.51
N ASP A 195 4.09 -2.28 -19.64
CA ASP A 195 3.04 -1.27 -19.46
C ASP A 195 3.62 0.06 -18.97
N LEU A 196 4.54 0.02 -17.99
CA LEU A 196 5.24 1.20 -17.49
C LEU A 196 6.07 1.88 -18.58
N ARG A 197 6.80 1.10 -19.41
CA ARG A 197 7.60 1.64 -20.52
C ARG A 197 6.75 2.23 -21.61
N SER A 198 5.64 1.58 -21.98
CA SER A 198 4.70 2.08 -22.98
C SER A 198 4.14 3.43 -22.56
N TRP A 199 3.74 3.56 -21.30
CA TRP A 199 3.28 4.82 -20.75
C TRP A 199 4.36 5.91 -20.83
N HIS A 200 5.61 5.59 -20.45
CA HIS A 200 6.70 6.57 -20.47
C HIS A 200 6.99 7.08 -21.88
N GLN A 201 7.02 6.20 -22.88
CA GLN A 201 7.23 6.60 -24.27
C GLN A 201 6.14 7.52 -24.80
N GLU A 202 4.91 7.35 -24.33
CA GLU A 202 3.78 8.18 -24.75
C GLU A 202 3.82 9.59 -24.12
N TYR A 203 4.29 9.72 -22.88
CA TYR A 203 4.18 10.96 -22.11
C TYR A 203 5.49 11.70 -21.90
N VAL A 204 6.64 11.06 -22.08
CA VAL A 204 7.98 11.63 -21.91
C VAL A 204 8.88 11.16 -23.09
N PRO A 205 8.54 11.55 -24.34
CA PRO A 205 9.20 11.01 -25.54
C PRO A 205 10.70 11.33 -25.64
N ASP A 206 11.20 12.37 -24.97
CA ASP A 206 12.58 12.82 -25.02
C ASP A 206 13.48 12.30 -23.88
N HIS A 207 12.94 11.55 -22.94
CA HIS A 207 13.71 10.89 -21.88
C HIS A 207 14.10 9.48 -22.32
N ASP A 208 15.37 9.31 -22.69
CA ASP A 208 15.98 7.98 -22.80
C ASP A 208 15.90 7.30 -21.41
N PHE A 209 15.05 6.27 -21.30
CA PHE A 209 15.20 5.27 -20.26
C PHE A 209 16.56 4.66 -20.45
N GLY A 210 17.57 5.34 -19.92
CA GLY A 210 18.96 5.01 -20.12
C GLY A 210 19.13 3.51 -20.16
N SER A 211 19.80 3.05 -21.17
CA SER A 211 20.30 1.69 -21.35
C SER A 211 21.25 1.28 -20.21
N HIS A 212 20.95 1.72 -18.99
CA HIS A 212 21.66 1.31 -17.80
C HIS A 212 21.32 -0.15 -17.52
N LYS A 213 22.11 -1.00 -18.20
CA LYS A 213 22.39 -2.38 -17.80
C LYS A 213 23.17 -2.42 -16.47
N GLU A 214 22.91 -1.56 -15.54
CA GLU A 214 23.34 -1.78 -14.18
C GLU A 214 22.34 -2.78 -13.57
N GLU A 215 22.67 -4.06 -13.72
CA GLU A 215 22.18 -5.10 -12.83
C GLU A 215 22.53 -4.62 -11.41
N ILE A 216 21.55 -4.05 -10.73
CA ILE A 216 21.64 -3.87 -9.29
C ILE A 216 21.75 -5.29 -8.74
N GLU A 217 22.97 -5.71 -8.37
CA GLU A 217 23.18 -6.94 -7.62
C GLU A 217 22.40 -6.82 -6.31
N GLN A 218 21.17 -7.32 -6.34
CA GLN A 218 20.38 -7.44 -5.11
C GLN A 218 20.90 -8.65 -4.32
N PRO A 219 21.03 -8.53 -3.00
CA PRO A 219 21.46 -9.65 -2.17
C PRO A 219 20.52 -10.84 -2.37
N ARG A 220 21.08 -12.03 -2.55
CA ARG A 220 20.35 -13.29 -2.77
C ARG A 220 19.52 -13.65 -1.55
N GLY A 221 18.23 -13.33 -1.58
CA GLY A 221 17.25 -13.71 -0.57
C GLY A 221 15.84 -13.74 -1.16
N PHE A 222 15.01 -14.65 -0.71
CA PHE A 222 13.62 -14.80 -1.13
C PHE A 222 12.83 -13.56 -0.72
N TYR A 223 12.71 -12.55 -1.60
CA TYR A 223 11.97 -11.32 -1.34
C TYR A 223 10.52 -11.46 -1.80
N ARG A 224 9.67 -12.01 -0.93
CA ARG A 224 8.22 -11.89 -1.08
C ARG A 224 7.67 -10.57 -0.56
N HIS A 225 8.44 -9.86 0.31
CA HIS A 225 8.01 -8.62 0.93
C HIS A 225 9.22 -7.73 1.16
N ILE A 226 9.20 -6.53 0.57
CA ILE A 226 10.13 -5.48 0.96
C ILE A 226 9.61 -4.92 2.28
N HIS A 227 10.43 -5.01 3.31
CA HIS A 227 10.18 -4.38 4.60
C HIS A 227 11.03 -3.13 4.72
N ILE A 228 10.43 -2.07 5.24
CA ILE A 228 11.21 -0.89 5.62
C ILE A 228 12.14 -1.30 6.77
N ASN A 229 13.43 -1.04 6.61
CA ASN A 229 14.42 -1.32 7.64
C ASN A 229 14.51 -0.13 8.59
N HIS A 230 14.06 -0.31 9.81
CA HIS A 230 14.05 0.71 10.86
C HIS A 230 15.37 0.79 11.66
N GLY A 231 16.40 0.12 11.20
CA GLY A 231 17.67 -0.01 11.91
C GLY A 231 17.75 -1.25 12.80
N PRO A 232 18.97 -1.75 13.07
CA PRO A 232 19.18 -3.07 13.66
C PRO A 232 18.54 -3.25 15.05
N GLU A 233 18.53 -2.19 15.86
CA GLU A 233 17.99 -2.26 17.22
C GLU A 233 16.47 -2.33 17.24
N LEU A 234 15.81 -1.53 16.40
CA LEU A 234 14.35 -1.55 16.29
C LEU A 234 13.87 -2.83 15.58
N GLU A 235 14.57 -3.27 14.53
CA GLU A 235 14.26 -4.53 13.86
C GLU A 235 14.32 -5.74 14.80
N ARG A 236 15.31 -5.77 15.71
CA ARG A 236 15.39 -6.80 16.73
C ARG A 236 14.15 -6.80 17.63
N SER A 237 13.71 -5.65 18.12
CA SER A 237 12.51 -5.54 18.95
C SER A 237 11.25 -5.92 18.20
N ILE A 238 11.13 -5.51 16.94
CA ILE A 238 10.01 -5.88 16.06
C ILE A 238 9.93 -7.41 15.92
N GLU A 239 11.05 -8.08 15.65
CA GLU A 239 11.07 -9.54 15.50
C GLU A 239 10.74 -10.29 16.82
N GLU A 240 11.19 -9.79 17.98
CA GLU A 240 10.84 -10.40 19.27
C GLU A 240 9.33 -10.31 19.55
N VAL A 241 8.72 -9.15 19.36
CA VAL A 241 7.29 -8.97 19.55
C VAL A 241 6.49 -9.78 18.51
N LYS A 242 6.90 -9.73 17.23
CA LYS A 242 6.29 -10.48 16.13
C LYS A 242 6.30 -11.98 16.38
N ARG A 243 7.40 -12.53 16.94
CA ARG A 243 7.53 -13.95 17.25
C ARG A 243 6.43 -14.44 18.19
N VAL A 244 6.12 -13.68 19.23
CA VAL A 244 5.09 -14.05 20.21
C VAL A 244 3.67 -13.84 19.63
N ILE A 245 3.45 -12.81 18.83
CA ILE A 245 2.19 -12.59 18.11
C ILE A 245 1.90 -13.74 17.14
N SER A 246 2.92 -14.23 16.43
CA SER A 246 2.80 -15.22 15.37
C SER A 246 2.34 -16.61 15.84
N VAL A 247 2.29 -16.85 17.14
CA VAL A 247 1.72 -18.08 17.73
C VAL A 247 0.19 -18.15 17.46
N ASN A 248 -0.47 -17.01 17.28
CA ASN A 248 -1.91 -16.94 17.07
C ASN A 248 -2.26 -17.02 15.58
N GLU A 249 -2.75 -18.16 15.11
CA GLU A 249 -3.12 -18.34 13.70
C GLU A 249 -4.20 -17.37 13.24
N ASN A 250 -5.23 -17.14 14.04
CA ASN A 250 -6.32 -16.21 13.71
C ASN A 250 -5.82 -14.78 13.44
N ILE A 251 -4.84 -14.33 14.22
CA ILE A 251 -4.24 -13.01 14.03
C ILE A 251 -3.40 -12.97 12.75
N ARG A 252 -2.64 -14.02 12.45
CA ARG A 252 -1.81 -14.11 11.24
C ARG A 252 -2.63 -14.05 9.94
N HIS A 253 -3.86 -14.53 9.97
CA HIS A 253 -4.76 -14.46 8.81
C HIS A 253 -5.38 -13.08 8.62
N LYS A 254 -5.54 -12.31 9.70
CA LYS A 254 -6.23 -11.01 9.67
C LYS A 254 -5.28 -9.81 9.63
N TYR A 255 -4.11 -9.92 10.25
CA TYR A 255 -3.16 -8.83 10.41
C TYR A 255 -1.77 -9.22 9.94
N SER A 256 -1.03 -8.27 9.35
CA SER A 256 0.41 -8.37 9.28
C SER A 256 0.98 -8.38 10.69
N THR A 257 1.64 -9.47 11.08
CA THR A 257 2.25 -9.59 12.42
C THR A 257 3.37 -8.58 12.62
N ARG A 258 4.04 -8.15 11.54
CA ARG A 258 5.03 -7.09 11.57
C ARG A 258 4.39 -5.73 11.86
N PHE A 259 3.35 -5.36 11.11
CA PHE A 259 2.61 -4.12 11.35
C PHE A 259 2.08 -4.05 12.78
N LEU A 260 1.50 -5.17 13.27
CA LEU A 260 0.99 -5.24 14.63
C LEU A 260 2.11 -5.06 15.67
N ALA A 261 3.29 -5.66 15.46
CA ALA A 261 4.44 -5.50 16.33
C ALA A 261 4.95 -4.05 16.37
N ILE A 262 5.07 -3.40 15.21
CA ILE A 262 5.47 -1.99 15.10
C ILE A 262 4.48 -1.11 15.86
N LYS A 263 3.19 -1.26 15.62
CA LYS A 263 2.16 -0.44 16.26
C LYS A 263 2.05 -0.66 17.78
N LEU A 264 2.30 -1.86 18.25
CA LEU A 264 2.40 -2.12 19.69
C LEU A 264 3.60 -1.40 20.31
N LEU A 265 4.76 -1.39 19.65
CA LEU A 265 5.94 -0.64 20.10
C LEU A 265 5.73 0.89 20.03
N GLU A 266 4.83 1.36 19.15
CA GLU A 266 4.38 2.77 19.09
C GLU A 266 3.28 3.09 20.12
N ASN A 267 2.93 2.15 21.02
CA ASN A 267 1.87 2.31 22.01
C ASN A 267 0.47 2.59 21.42
N ASP A 268 0.13 1.95 20.30
CA ASP A 268 -1.20 2.05 19.67
C ASP A 268 -2.27 1.38 20.55
N GLU A 269 -3.10 2.18 21.20
CA GLU A 269 -4.12 1.72 22.15
C GLU A 269 -5.26 0.91 21.50
N ASP A 270 -5.56 1.13 20.23
CA ASP A 270 -6.62 0.40 19.52
C ASP A 270 -6.18 -1.04 19.22
N LEU A 271 -4.95 -1.21 18.76
CA LEU A 271 -4.38 -2.54 18.51
C LEU A 271 -4.00 -3.27 19.80
N LYS A 272 -3.61 -2.54 20.85
CA LYS A 272 -3.36 -3.12 22.17
C LYS A 272 -4.60 -3.82 22.73
N LYS A 273 -5.79 -3.21 22.62
CA LYS A 273 -7.05 -3.85 23.03
C LYS A 273 -7.32 -5.15 22.29
N ILE A 274 -7.01 -5.20 20.99
CA ILE A 274 -7.15 -6.43 20.19
C ILE A 274 -6.21 -7.53 20.72
N VAL A 275 -4.98 -7.16 21.07
CA VAL A 275 -4.01 -8.10 21.61
C VAL A 275 -4.37 -8.57 23.00
N GLU A 276 -4.95 -7.71 23.86
CA GLU A 276 -5.42 -8.08 25.20
C GLU A 276 -6.47 -9.21 25.19
N GLU A 277 -7.25 -9.31 24.13
CA GLU A 277 -8.26 -10.37 23.95
C GLU A 277 -7.68 -11.71 23.48
N LEU A 278 -6.39 -11.76 23.12
CA LEU A 278 -5.74 -12.98 22.66
C LEU A 278 -5.40 -13.93 23.84
N PRO A 279 -5.36 -15.25 23.60
CA PRO A 279 -5.03 -16.22 24.64
C PRO A 279 -3.67 -15.96 25.31
N ASN A 280 -2.68 -15.47 24.57
CA ASN A 280 -1.36 -15.10 25.07
C ASN A 280 -1.13 -13.57 25.11
N GLY A 281 -2.20 -12.76 25.14
CA GLY A 281 -2.12 -11.31 25.12
C GLY A 281 -1.22 -10.72 26.20
N LYS A 282 -1.27 -11.26 27.43
CA LYS A 282 -0.40 -10.84 28.53
C LYS A 282 1.07 -11.07 28.24
N GLU A 283 1.42 -12.19 27.59
CA GLU A 283 2.78 -12.52 27.18
C GLU A 283 3.28 -11.54 26.10
N ILE A 284 2.43 -11.26 25.09
CA ILE A 284 2.75 -10.30 24.02
C ILE A 284 3.05 -8.93 24.62
N LEU A 285 2.18 -8.43 25.51
CA LEU A 285 2.37 -7.13 26.16
C LEU A 285 3.62 -7.08 27.05
N ALA A 286 3.90 -8.15 27.78
CA ALA A 286 5.12 -8.22 28.59
C ALA A 286 6.41 -8.19 27.74
N VAL A 287 6.40 -8.87 26.58
CA VAL A 287 7.52 -8.80 25.62
C VAL A 287 7.64 -7.39 25.04
N ARG A 288 6.51 -6.76 24.64
CA ARG A 288 6.48 -5.39 24.15
C ARG A 288 7.08 -4.42 25.17
N ASP A 289 6.64 -4.46 26.43
CA ASP A 289 7.11 -3.57 27.50
C ASP A 289 8.63 -3.72 27.73
N ARG A 290 9.13 -4.95 27.69
CA ARG A 290 10.56 -5.23 27.78
C ARG A 290 11.34 -4.62 26.61
N GLU A 291 10.85 -4.80 25.39
CA GLU A 291 11.53 -4.30 24.19
C GLU A 291 11.45 -2.76 24.09
N GLU A 292 10.35 -2.14 24.51
CA GLU A 292 10.20 -0.69 24.62
C GLU A 292 11.24 -0.10 25.60
N ALA A 293 11.37 -0.70 26.80
CA ALA A 293 12.38 -0.27 27.76
C ALA A 293 13.81 -0.41 27.18
N ARG A 294 14.10 -1.51 26.48
CA ARG A 294 15.39 -1.73 25.80
C ARG A 294 15.69 -0.65 24.76
N ILE A 295 14.71 -0.30 23.91
CA ILE A 295 14.87 0.75 22.89
C ILE A 295 15.16 2.09 23.58
N ALA A 296 14.42 2.42 24.63
CA ALA A 296 14.64 3.67 25.38
C ALA A 296 16.05 3.78 25.97
N GLU A 297 16.62 2.66 26.46
CA GLU A 297 17.99 2.62 26.95
C GLU A 297 19.01 2.89 25.83
N VAL A 298 18.85 2.22 24.68
CA VAL A 298 19.75 2.37 23.51
C VAL A 298 19.75 3.80 23.00
N VAL A 299 18.57 4.41 22.83
CA VAL A 299 18.43 5.79 22.35
C VAL A 299 19.10 6.77 23.33
N ASN A 300 18.89 6.59 24.64
CA ASN A 300 19.54 7.43 25.66
C ASN A 300 21.07 7.25 25.71
N GLU A 301 21.61 6.09 25.37
CA GLU A 301 23.04 5.87 25.27
C GLU A 301 23.66 6.52 24.03
N GLU A 302 22.96 6.50 22.88
CA GLU A 302 23.41 7.15 21.66
C GLU A 302 23.42 8.68 21.81
N ASP A 303 22.39 9.27 22.42
CA ASP A 303 22.35 10.71 22.71
C ASP A 303 23.50 11.14 23.64
N ARG A 304 23.84 10.33 24.64
CA ARG A 304 24.99 10.61 25.52
C ARG A 304 26.33 10.53 24.80
N LYS A 305 26.48 9.66 23.79
CA LYS A 305 27.70 9.53 22.99
C LYS A 305 27.86 10.64 21.95
N SER A 306 26.75 11.23 21.50
CA SER A 306 26.76 12.34 20.53
C SER A 306 27.07 13.71 21.13
N VAL A 307 27.07 13.85 22.46
CA VAL A 307 27.35 15.09 23.22
C VAL A 307 28.81 15.16 23.71
N VAL A 308 29.62 14.13 23.48
CA VAL A 308 31.07 14.08 23.78
C VAL A 308 31.87 14.17 22.49
#